data_d564027786bf1243c0b73c5499958350
#
_entry.id   d564027786bf1243c0b73c5499958350
#
_cell.length_a   1.000
_cell.length_b   1.000
_cell.length_c   1.000
_cell.angle_alpha   90.00
_cell.angle_beta   90.00
_cell.angle_gamma   90.00
#
_symmetry.space_group_name_H-M   'P 1'
#
loop_
_entity.id
_entity.type
_entity.pdbx_description
1 polymer ?
#
loop_
_entity_poly.entity_id
_entity_poly.type
_entity_poly.pdbx_seq_one_letter_code
_entity_poly.pdbx_strand_id
1 'polypeptide(L)'
;MSEADKSKLTPWTRRKVLGAAAASTAAVALGAGLAAPARAQGKKLTYWGGLIFSDDANKLLVDTINDWGAKNGVATEVVMINQNETTQKVSAAVASNSMPDALDVGLGLGLLLGRQGVFTTLDDLYKKIGDAQGGWYPGTDKASDTTAAAGGRIGIPFGVNGNLLLRRKDLLEPKGFKDAPKTWAELAEQAAAVNAPPVYGLGLALSNVGDGNVQINVMQAYGGRIADDEGKKVTIKSEETRAYLQWLKDAWDKGVFPPGNTTWDGAGDNQAYLAGQAAFIANTGSVGIAAKKDDPDLFESSAFSALPGGPKGVVSPIDVQLRVIPKASPMQDEAKALIEYLSNPDFMNAYFNVAIYGPVLKAQEKLKAFDGSNSILVGLLGLAQNGTAPAYPDVYNAAYADMSSNFIIPKMAQRVVIDGWDFDKAMDEAQAQAQNIYDKYK
;
A
#
# COMPACT_ATOMS: atom_id res chain seq x y z
N MET A 1 -36.89 3.60 -48.30
CA MET A 1 -37.24 2.16 -48.18
C MET A 1 -36.68 1.74 -46.81
N SER A 2 -37.36 1.25 -45.87
CA SER A 2 -38.77 1.17 -45.46
C SER A 2 -38.75 0.90 -43.96
N GLU A 3 -39.59 1.58 -43.24
CA GLU A 3 -39.96 1.26 -41.84
C GLU A 3 -40.53 -0.14 -41.72
N ALA A 4 -40.48 -0.63 -40.54
CA ALA A 4 -41.17 -1.72 -39.87
C ALA A 4 -40.14 -2.73 -39.30
N ASP A 5 -40.05 -2.90 -37.98
CA ASP A 5 -41.05 -3.52 -37.13
C ASP A 5 -40.78 -3.19 -35.64
N LYS A 6 -41.69 -2.45 -35.03
CA LYS A 6 -41.80 -2.31 -33.57
C LYS A 6 -42.97 -3.17 -33.14
N SER A 7 -42.73 -4.32 -32.56
CA SER A 7 -43.80 -5.03 -31.88
C SER A 7 -43.35 -5.78 -30.63
N LYS A 8 -43.87 -5.26 -29.50
CA LYS A 8 -44.36 -5.98 -28.32
C LYS A 8 -43.33 -6.52 -27.33
N LEU A 9 -42.95 -5.64 -26.41
CA LEU A 9 -42.63 -6.05 -25.04
C LEU A 9 -43.77 -5.61 -24.13
N THR A 10 -44.60 -6.57 -23.67
CA THR A 10 -45.65 -6.40 -22.68
C THR A 10 -45.03 -6.26 -21.28
N PRO A 11 -45.47 -5.30 -20.44
CA PRO A 11 -44.94 -5.13 -19.11
C PRO A 11 -45.49 -6.19 -18.14
N TRP A 12 -44.59 -6.82 -17.41
CA TRP A 12 -44.93 -7.74 -16.31
C TRP A 12 -45.50 -6.94 -15.13
N THR A 13 -46.77 -7.17 -14.81
CA THR A 13 -47.42 -6.56 -13.65
C THR A 13 -47.16 -7.38 -12.39
N ARG A 14 -46.98 -6.67 -11.25
CA ARG A 14 -46.69 -7.17 -9.90
C ARG A 14 -47.67 -8.24 -9.32
N ARG A 15 -48.66 -8.71 -10.10
CA ARG A 15 -49.74 -9.60 -9.63
C ARG A 15 -49.55 -11.08 -9.94
N LYS A 16 -48.44 -11.49 -10.60
CA LYS A 16 -48.17 -12.89 -10.98
C LYS A 16 -47.10 -13.60 -10.18
N VAL A 17 -46.58 -13.00 -9.08
CA VAL A 17 -45.55 -13.60 -8.23
C VAL A 17 -46.08 -14.16 -6.90
N LEU A 18 -47.38 -14.04 -6.63
CA LEU A 18 -48.00 -14.49 -5.36
C LEU A 18 -48.95 -15.71 -5.52
N GLY A 19 -48.58 -16.67 -6.38
CA GLY A 19 -49.48 -17.80 -6.66
C GLY A 19 -48.81 -19.19 -6.71
N ALA A 20 -47.69 -19.40 -5.98
CA ALA A 20 -47.05 -20.74 -5.94
C ALA A 20 -46.44 -21.06 -4.56
N ALA A 21 -47.26 -20.97 -3.52
CA ALA A 21 -46.89 -21.47 -2.19
C ALA A 21 -48.15 -21.93 -1.46
N ALA A 22 -48.73 -23.07 -1.85
CA ALA A 22 -49.59 -23.89 -0.99
C ALA A 22 -49.89 -25.22 -1.72
N ALA A 23 -49.29 -26.28 -1.25
CA ALA A 23 -49.82 -27.63 -1.16
C ALA A 23 -48.70 -28.68 -1.23
N SER A 24 -48.29 -29.21 -0.07
CA SER A 24 -47.97 -30.65 0.10
C SER A 24 -47.72 -30.89 1.59
N THR A 25 -48.80 -31.13 2.34
CA THR A 25 -48.78 -31.79 3.63
C THR A 25 -48.97 -33.28 3.45
N ALA A 26 -48.25 -34.06 4.24
CA ALA A 26 -48.50 -35.43 4.70
C ALA A 26 -48.00 -36.61 3.86
N ALA A 27 -46.88 -37.20 4.33
CA ALA A 27 -46.77 -38.67 4.49
C ALA A 27 -45.79 -38.97 5.63
N VAL A 28 -46.36 -39.32 6.76
CA VAL A 28 -45.61 -39.94 7.88
C VAL A 28 -45.37 -41.41 7.50
N ALA A 29 -44.12 -41.80 7.29
CA ALA A 29 -43.71 -43.20 7.26
C ALA A 29 -42.64 -43.42 8.32
N LEU A 30 -43.01 -44.14 9.37
CA LEU A 30 -42.14 -44.71 10.39
C LEU A 30 -41.14 -45.69 9.71
N GLY A 31 -39.91 -45.29 9.62
CA GLY A 31 -38.77 -46.12 9.29
C GLY A 31 -37.67 -45.88 10.29
N ALA A 32 -37.50 -46.84 11.25
CA ALA A 32 -36.32 -46.83 12.11
C ALA A 32 -35.07 -47.13 11.26
N GLY A 33 -34.43 -46.05 10.75
CA GLY A 33 -33.14 -46.07 10.08
C GLY A 33 -32.14 -45.44 11.02
N LEU A 34 -31.08 -46.18 11.28
CA LEU A 34 -29.89 -45.85 12.04
C LEU A 34 -29.50 -44.36 11.77
N ALA A 35 -29.65 -43.51 12.77
CA ALA A 35 -29.12 -42.16 12.75
C ALA A 35 -27.61 -42.29 12.60
N ALA A 36 -27.09 -42.04 11.40
CA ALA A 36 -25.69 -41.72 11.25
C ALA A 36 -25.39 -40.55 12.22
N PRO A 37 -24.30 -40.62 12.99
CA PRO A 37 -23.96 -39.53 13.87
C PRO A 37 -23.93 -38.25 13.03
N ALA A 38 -24.77 -37.27 13.39
CA ALA A 38 -24.66 -35.93 12.83
C ALA A 38 -23.19 -35.56 13.04
N ARG A 39 -22.42 -35.55 11.94
CA ARG A 39 -21.13 -34.90 11.95
C ARG A 39 -21.45 -33.51 12.46
N ALA A 40 -21.00 -33.19 13.65
CA ALA A 40 -20.95 -31.82 14.12
C ALA A 40 -20.36 -31.03 12.95
N GLN A 41 -21.13 -30.13 12.35
CA GLN A 41 -20.57 -29.19 11.40
C GLN A 41 -19.54 -28.43 12.21
N GLY A 42 -18.26 -28.84 12.05
CA GLY A 42 -17.15 -28.20 12.71
C GLY A 42 -17.20 -26.73 12.36
N LYS A 43 -16.93 -25.88 13.34
CA LYS A 43 -16.85 -24.44 13.10
C LYS A 43 -15.97 -24.21 11.87
N LYS A 44 -16.45 -23.39 10.92
CA LYS A 44 -15.73 -23.04 9.71
C LYS A 44 -15.03 -21.69 9.92
N LEU A 45 -13.72 -21.67 9.77
CA LEU A 45 -12.91 -20.44 9.80
C LEU A 45 -13.05 -19.70 8.48
N THR A 46 -13.48 -18.45 8.55
CA THR A 46 -13.59 -17.55 7.38
C THR A 46 -12.39 -16.60 7.34
N TYR A 47 -11.74 -16.50 6.18
CA TYR A 47 -10.61 -15.61 5.94
C TYR A 47 -10.86 -14.70 4.76
N TRP A 48 -10.66 -13.38 4.95
CA TRP A 48 -10.69 -12.43 3.85
C TRP A 48 -9.28 -12.00 3.46
N GLY A 49 -8.81 -12.47 2.30
CA GLY A 49 -7.52 -12.10 1.73
C GLY A 49 -7.62 -10.86 0.85
N GLY A 50 -6.59 -10.03 0.85
CA GLY A 50 -6.46 -8.93 -0.11
C GLY A 50 -6.12 -9.45 -1.50
N LEU A 51 -6.99 -9.21 -2.49
CA LEU A 51 -6.72 -9.54 -3.88
C LEU A 51 -5.66 -8.57 -4.42
N ILE A 52 -4.51 -9.10 -4.79
CA ILE A 52 -3.39 -8.33 -5.34
C ILE A 52 -3.21 -8.60 -6.85
N PHE A 53 -2.36 -7.81 -7.54
CA PHE A 53 -2.12 -7.93 -8.98
C PHE A 53 -1.29 -9.16 -9.39
N SER A 54 -1.41 -10.26 -8.63
CA SER A 54 -0.75 -11.53 -8.91
C SER A 54 -1.71 -12.68 -8.63
N ASP A 55 -2.20 -13.29 -9.70
CA ASP A 55 -3.09 -14.45 -9.59
C ASP A 55 -2.41 -15.63 -8.88
N ASP A 56 -1.10 -15.80 -9.10
CA ASP A 56 -0.30 -16.85 -8.44
C ASP A 56 -0.23 -16.61 -6.93
N ALA A 57 -0.05 -15.36 -6.47
CA ALA A 57 -0.04 -15.04 -5.05
C ALA A 57 -1.41 -15.24 -4.41
N ASN A 58 -2.46 -14.81 -5.11
CA ASN A 58 -3.84 -14.98 -4.65
C ASN A 58 -4.18 -16.47 -4.49
N LYS A 59 -3.84 -17.28 -5.50
CA LYS A 59 -4.03 -18.72 -5.46
C LYS A 59 -3.19 -19.40 -4.36
N LEU A 60 -1.93 -19.03 -4.24
CA LEU A 60 -1.03 -19.59 -3.20
C LEU A 60 -1.58 -19.34 -1.80
N LEU A 61 -2.09 -18.14 -1.52
CA LEU A 61 -2.70 -17.83 -0.22
C LEU A 61 -3.93 -18.71 0.05
N VAL A 62 -4.85 -18.81 -0.93
CA VAL A 62 -6.06 -19.63 -0.82
C VAL A 62 -5.72 -21.11 -0.60
N ASP A 63 -4.84 -21.67 -1.42
CA ASP A 63 -4.43 -23.07 -1.32
C ASP A 63 -3.76 -23.35 0.02
N THR A 64 -2.86 -22.46 0.47
CA THR A 64 -2.15 -22.62 1.75
C THR A 64 -3.10 -22.62 2.95
N ILE A 65 -4.11 -21.74 2.95
CA ILE A 65 -5.11 -21.68 4.04
C ILE A 65 -5.96 -22.95 4.03
N ASN A 66 -6.40 -23.41 2.88
CA ASN A 66 -7.20 -24.64 2.75
C ASN A 66 -6.40 -25.89 3.17
N ASP A 67 -5.13 -25.98 2.77
CA ASP A 67 -4.24 -27.06 3.18
C ASP A 67 -3.97 -27.06 4.67
N TRP A 68 -3.76 -25.89 5.27
CA TRP A 68 -3.64 -25.74 6.71
C TRP A 68 -4.91 -26.21 7.43
N GLY A 69 -6.08 -25.79 6.94
CA GLY A 69 -7.36 -26.21 7.49
C GLY A 69 -7.54 -27.73 7.45
N ALA A 70 -7.24 -28.36 6.32
CA ALA A 70 -7.33 -29.81 6.15
C ALA A 70 -6.39 -30.57 7.11
N LYS A 71 -5.15 -30.08 7.30
CA LYS A 71 -4.16 -30.67 8.20
C LYS A 71 -4.52 -30.53 9.68
N ASN A 72 -5.26 -29.48 10.05
CA ASN A 72 -5.63 -29.17 11.43
C ASN A 72 -7.08 -29.55 11.78
N GLY A 73 -7.82 -30.15 10.83
CA GLY A 73 -9.22 -30.50 11.04
C GLY A 73 -10.17 -29.31 11.14
N VAL A 74 -9.79 -28.17 10.59
CA VAL A 74 -10.55 -26.91 10.56
C VAL A 74 -11.11 -26.71 9.16
N ALA A 75 -12.43 -26.63 9.01
CA ALA A 75 -13.02 -26.22 7.75
C ALA A 75 -12.67 -24.74 7.49
N THR A 76 -12.30 -24.38 6.25
CA THR A 76 -11.93 -23.02 5.88
C THR A 76 -12.82 -22.49 4.76
N GLU A 77 -13.03 -21.18 4.76
CA GLU A 77 -13.59 -20.44 3.62
C GLU A 77 -12.73 -19.20 3.38
N VAL A 78 -12.15 -19.08 2.20
CA VAL A 78 -11.29 -17.94 1.83
C VAL A 78 -12.00 -17.10 0.79
N VAL A 79 -12.18 -15.81 1.08
CA VAL A 79 -12.76 -14.82 0.16
C VAL A 79 -11.68 -13.80 -0.17
N MET A 80 -11.34 -13.70 -1.46
CA MET A 80 -10.40 -12.68 -1.93
C MET A 80 -11.14 -11.39 -2.25
N ILE A 81 -10.73 -10.28 -1.65
CA ILE A 81 -11.38 -8.97 -1.77
C ILE A 81 -10.48 -8.03 -2.55
N ASN A 82 -11.02 -7.39 -3.58
CA ASN A 82 -10.33 -6.35 -4.32
C ASN A 82 -9.92 -5.21 -3.38
N GLN A 83 -8.65 -4.81 -3.43
CA GLN A 83 -8.09 -3.78 -2.54
C GLN A 83 -8.88 -2.46 -2.58
N ASN A 84 -9.40 -2.07 -3.74
CA ASN A 84 -10.22 -0.85 -3.89
C ASN A 84 -11.58 -0.96 -3.17
N GLU A 85 -12.06 -2.16 -2.89
CA GLU A 85 -13.34 -2.42 -2.22
C GLU A 85 -13.18 -2.76 -0.74
N THR A 86 -11.95 -3.02 -0.27
CA THR A 86 -11.68 -3.51 1.09
C THR A 86 -12.28 -2.60 2.15
N THR A 87 -12.05 -1.29 2.06
CA THR A 87 -12.57 -0.33 3.05
C THR A 87 -14.10 -0.36 3.11
N GLN A 88 -14.77 -0.39 1.95
CA GLN A 88 -16.22 -0.42 1.89
C GLN A 88 -16.80 -1.74 2.43
N LYS A 89 -16.25 -2.88 1.99
CA LYS A 89 -16.71 -4.21 2.42
C LYS A 89 -16.49 -4.45 3.91
N VAL A 90 -15.30 -4.10 4.42
CA VAL A 90 -14.99 -4.27 5.84
C VAL A 90 -15.85 -3.35 6.70
N SER A 91 -16.05 -2.08 6.31
CA SER A 91 -16.95 -1.15 7.03
C SER A 91 -18.39 -1.66 7.07
N ALA A 92 -18.89 -2.20 5.96
CA ALA A 92 -20.22 -2.81 5.90
C ALA A 92 -20.34 -4.06 6.80
N ALA A 93 -19.31 -4.90 6.84
CA ALA A 93 -19.25 -6.09 7.69
C ALA A 93 -19.20 -5.74 9.18
N VAL A 94 -18.47 -4.67 9.56
CA VAL A 94 -18.50 -4.13 10.93
C VAL A 94 -19.90 -3.67 11.30
N ALA A 95 -20.57 -2.91 10.43
CA ALA A 95 -21.90 -2.37 10.68
C ALA A 95 -22.98 -3.49 10.78
N SER A 96 -22.83 -4.57 10.03
CA SER A 96 -23.75 -5.72 10.01
C SER A 96 -23.36 -6.86 10.96
N ASN A 97 -22.26 -6.72 11.71
CA ASN A 97 -21.70 -7.77 12.58
C ASN A 97 -21.44 -9.09 11.83
N SER A 98 -20.93 -8.98 10.58
CA SER A 98 -20.64 -10.12 9.69
C SER A 98 -19.17 -10.20 9.28
N MET A 99 -18.28 -9.79 10.18
CA MET A 99 -16.83 -9.86 9.96
C MET A 99 -16.37 -11.33 9.84
N PRO A 100 -15.33 -11.60 9.02
CA PRO A 100 -14.66 -12.90 8.99
C PRO A 100 -13.93 -13.20 10.30
N ASP A 101 -13.34 -14.39 10.42
CA ASP A 101 -12.54 -14.75 11.58
C ASP A 101 -11.12 -14.17 11.55
N ALA A 102 -10.57 -14.01 10.36
CA ALA A 102 -9.32 -13.27 10.15
C ALA A 102 -9.34 -12.57 8.79
N LEU A 103 -8.55 -11.49 8.64
CA LEU A 103 -8.47 -10.78 7.37
C LEU A 103 -7.17 -10.00 7.19
N ASP A 104 -6.86 -9.73 5.91
CA ASP A 104 -5.79 -8.83 5.50
C ASP A 104 -6.32 -7.39 5.42
N VAL A 105 -5.59 -6.44 6.00
CA VAL A 105 -5.89 -5.00 5.90
C VAL A 105 -4.60 -4.20 5.77
N GLY A 106 -4.65 -3.09 5.06
CA GLY A 106 -3.61 -2.08 5.12
C GLY A 106 -3.61 -1.35 6.48
N LEU A 107 -2.46 -0.84 6.88
CA LEU A 107 -2.28 -0.17 8.18
C LEU A 107 -3.32 0.92 8.44
N GLY A 108 -3.65 1.75 7.45
CA GLY A 108 -4.61 2.85 7.60
C GLY A 108 -6.00 2.38 8.06
N LEU A 109 -6.56 1.36 7.40
CA LEU A 109 -7.85 0.77 7.78
C LEU A 109 -7.73 0.04 9.11
N GLY A 110 -6.62 -0.65 9.36
CA GLY A 110 -6.31 -1.29 10.64
C GLY A 110 -6.37 -0.30 11.81
N LEU A 111 -5.70 0.85 11.68
CA LEU A 111 -5.71 1.92 12.70
C LEU A 111 -7.10 2.51 12.92
N LEU A 112 -7.85 2.77 11.84
CA LEU A 112 -9.20 3.32 11.91
C LEU A 112 -10.13 2.42 12.72
N LEU A 113 -10.16 1.14 12.41
CA LEU A 113 -11.03 0.16 13.08
C LEU A 113 -10.48 -0.30 14.44
N GLY A 114 -9.15 -0.30 14.58
CA GLY A 114 -8.49 -0.58 15.86
C GLY A 114 -8.89 0.41 16.95
N ARG A 115 -8.95 1.72 16.63
CA ARG A 115 -9.46 2.78 17.53
C ARG A 115 -10.92 2.55 17.96
N GLN A 116 -11.71 1.89 17.12
CA GLN A 116 -13.09 1.52 17.44
C GLN A 116 -13.19 0.21 18.25
N GLY A 117 -12.05 -0.44 18.55
CA GLY A 117 -12.00 -1.68 19.29
C GLY A 117 -12.50 -2.91 18.54
N VAL A 118 -12.50 -2.87 17.19
CA VAL A 118 -12.99 -3.97 16.33
C VAL A 118 -12.08 -5.20 16.41
N PHE A 119 -10.77 -4.99 16.59
CA PHE A 119 -9.77 -6.07 16.52
C PHE A 119 -9.26 -6.51 17.90
N THR A 120 -8.89 -7.79 18.00
CA THR A 120 -8.15 -8.34 19.13
C THR A 120 -6.70 -7.87 19.09
N THR A 121 -6.09 -7.61 20.27
CA THR A 121 -4.66 -7.36 20.35
C THR A 121 -3.87 -8.67 20.25
N LEU A 122 -2.75 -8.63 19.55
CA LEU A 122 -1.92 -9.78 19.19
C LEU A 122 -0.47 -9.64 19.68
N ASP A 123 -0.25 -8.91 20.78
CA ASP A 123 1.08 -8.58 21.30
C ASP A 123 1.94 -9.84 21.55
N ASP A 124 1.35 -10.88 22.16
CA ASP A 124 2.07 -12.13 22.42
C ASP A 124 2.46 -12.85 21.13
N LEU A 125 1.56 -12.88 20.13
CA LEU A 125 1.83 -13.49 18.83
C LEU A 125 2.87 -12.67 18.06
N TYR A 126 2.77 -11.35 18.11
CA TYR A 126 3.75 -10.43 17.51
C TYR A 126 5.15 -10.68 18.07
N LYS A 127 5.25 -10.75 19.40
CA LYS A 127 6.51 -11.05 20.09
C LYS A 127 7.06 -12.42 19.71
N LYS A 128 6.20 -13.46 19.75
CA LYS A 128 6.57 -14.85 19.42
C LYS A 128 7.17 -14.95 18.01
N ILE A 129 6.49 -14.38 17.01
CA ILE A 129 6.94 -14.42 15.62
C ILE A 129 8.24 -13.60 15.46
N GLY A 130 8.32 -12.42 16.06
CA GLY A 130 9.50 -11.58 16.02
C GLY A 130 10.73 -12.26 16.61
N ASP A 131 10.61 -12.81 17.81
CA ASP A 131 11.71 -13.50 18.50
C ASP A 131 12.23 -14.72 17.69
N ALA A 132 11.31 -15.47 17.06
CA ALA A 132 11.67 -16.64 16.27
C ALA A 132 12.42 -16.29 14.97
N GLN A 133 12.29 -15.07 14.45
CA GLN A 133 12.79 -14.66 13.14
C GLN A 133 13.74 -13.43 13.18
N GLY A 134 14.46 -13.24 14.28
CA GLY A 134 15.51 -12.21 14.40
C GLY A 134 15.01 -10.79 14.64
N GLY A 135 13.73 -10.63 14.92
CA GLY A 135 13.06 -9.35 15.17
C GLY A 135 12.52 -8.69 13.91
N TRP A 136 11.64 -7.74 14.13
CA TRP A 136 11.04 -6.91 13.07
C TRP A 136 12.04 -5.85 12.57
N TYR A 137 11.89 -5.42 11.31
CA TYR A 137 12.59 -4.23 10.86
C TYR A 137 12.10 -2.99 11.64
N PRO A 138 12.99 -2.02 11.97
CA PRO A 138 12.62 -0.88 12.79
C PRO A 138 11.47 -0.04 12.22
N GLY A 139 11.45 0.17 10.89
CA GLY A 139 10.37 0.88 10.20
C GLY A 139 9.04 0.14 10.34
N THR A 140 9.03 -1.18 10.14
CA THR A 140 7.85 -2.04 10.29
C THR A 140 7.35 -2.05 11.74
N ASP A 141 8.27 -2.22 12.70
CA ASP A 141 7.94 -2.25 14.13
C ASP A 141 7.26 -0.96 14.58
N LYS A 142 7.85 0.18 14.19
CA LYS A 142 7.31 1.51 14.50
C LYS A 142 5.98 1.78 13.79
N ALA A 143 5.87 1.45 12.49
CA ALA A 143 4.66 1.68 11.72
C ALA A 143 3.48 0.82 12.21
N SER A 144 3.74 -0.43 12.61
CA SER A 144 2.70 -1.36 13.10
C SER A 144 2.42 -1.25 14.60
N ASP A 145 3.05 -0.30 15.30
CA ASP A 145 2.73 -0.04 16.71
C ASP A 145 1.41 0.71 16.83
N THR A 146 0.36 -0.03 17.15
CA THR A 146 -0.99 0.48 17.32
C THR A 146 -1.37 0.68 18.80
N THR A 147 -0.40 0.57 19.72
CA THR A 147 -0.63 0.59 21.17
C THR A 147 -1.33 1.88 21.62
N ALA A 148 -0.89 3.03 21.14
CA ALA A 148 -1.49 4.31 21.47
C ALA A 148 -2.92 4.47 20.94
N ALA A 149 -3.25 3.80 19.85
CA ALA A 149 -4.55 3.91 19.17
C ALA A 149 -5.56 2.85 19.63
N ALA A 150 -5.10 1.65 19.96
CA ALA A 150 -5.95 0.48 20.20
C ALA A 150 -5.63 -0.30 21.50
N GLY A 151 -4.70 0.18 22.31
CA GLY A 151 -4.31 -0.44 23.58
C GLY A 151 -3.38 -1.65 23.44
N GLY A 152 -2.89 -1.93 22.23
CA GLY A 152 -1.96 -3.00 21.89
C GLY A 152 -1.78 -3.13 20.39
N ARG A 153 -1.00 -4.10 19.94
CA ARG A 153 -0.80 -4.40 18.51
C ARG A 153 -1.97 -5.21 17.97
N ILE A 154 -2.75 -4.64 17.06
CA ILE A 154 -3.97 -5.26 16.51
C ILE A 154 -3.73 -6.21 15.34
N GLY A 155 -2.50 -6.34 14.86
CA GLY A 155 -2.23 -7.17 13.70
C GLY A 155 -0.78 -7.63 13.62
N ILE A 156 -0.57 -8.66 12.80
CA ILE A 156 0.74 -9.21 12.47
C ILE A 156 1.14 -8.72 11.08
N PRO A 157 2.23 -7.94 10.96
CA PRO A 157 2.77 -7.53 9.67
C PRO A 157 3.15 -8.75 8.82
N PHE A 158 2.81 -8.72 7.54
CA PHE A 158 3.21 -9.80 6.62
C PHE A 158 3.89 -9.31 5.35
N GLY A 159 3.89 -8.03 5.09
CA GLY A 159 4.55 -7.43 3.95
C GLY A 159 4.61 -5.92 4.06
N VAL A 160 5.63 -5.35 3.48
CA VAL A 160 5.75 -3.90 3.28
C VAL A 160 5.74 -3.58 1.80
N ASN A 161 5.14 -2.46 1.47
CA ASN A 161 5.15 -1.86 0.15
C ASN A 161 5.43 -0.35 0.31
N GLY A 162 5.55 0.36 -0.80
CA GLY A 162 5.79 1.79 -0.81
C GLY A 162 6.45 2.22 -2.11
N ASN A 163 6.76 3.50 -2.21
CA ASN A 163 7.47 4.01 -3.36
C ASN A 163 8.93 3.54 -3.35
N LEU A 164 9.34 3.01 -4.48
CA LEU A 164 10.72 2.73 -4.83
C LEU A 164 11.20 3.80 -5.81
N LEU A 165 12.49 4.04 -5.84
CA LEU A 165 13.13 4.73 -6.93
C LEU A 165 13.41 3.73 -8.05
N LEU A 166 12.72 3.88 -9.16
CA LEU A 166 12.98 3.13 -10.39
C LEU A 166 13.96 3.93 -11.22
N ARG A 167 14.98 3.26 -11.78
CA ARG A 167 16.03 3.90 -12.58
C ARG A 167 16.42 3.08 -13.79
N ARG A 168 16.75 3.77 -14.90
CA ARG A 168 17.22 3.21 -16.17
C ARG A 168 18.74 3.00 -16.15
N LYS A 169 19.18 1.76 -15.88
CA LYS A 169 20.62 1.40 -15.87
C LYS A 169 21.30 1.70 -17.21
N ASP A 170 20.63 1.35 -18.31
CA ASP A 170 21.13 1.54 -19.66
C ASP A 170 21.44 2.99 -20.04
N LEU A 171 20.74 3.95 -19.42
CA LEU A 171 21.02 5.37 -19.60
C LEU A 171 22.09 5.90 -18.63
N LEU A 172 22.13 5.35 -17.44
CA LEU A 172 22.96 5.85 -16.33
C LEU A 172 24.37 5.27 -16.31
N GLU A 173 24.51 3.96 -16.53
CA GLU A 173 25.83 3.29 -16.48
C GLU A 173 26.82 3.80 -17.53
N PRO A 174 26.43 4.12 -18.77
CA PRO A 174 27.33 4.76 -19.74
C PRO A 174 27.84 6.14 -19.31
N LYS A 175 27.13 6.81 -18.38
CA LYS A 175 27.54 8.08 -17.78
C LYS A 175 28.34 7.91 -16.49
N GLY A 176 28.63 6.65 -16.09
CA GLY A 176 29.40 6.34 -14.90
C GLY A 176 28.58 6.12 -13.63
N PHE A 177 27.25 6.22 -13.69
CA PHE A 177 26.36 6.06 -12.53
C PHE A 177 25.87 4.59 -12.44
N LYS A 178 26.63 3.74 -11.77
CA LYS A 178 26.29 2.32 -11.59
C LYS A 178 25.36 2.08 -10.40
N ASP A 179 25.54 2.86 -9.33
CA ASP A 179 24.80 2.73 -8.10
C ASP A 179 23.57 3.65 -8.05
N ALA A 180 22.59 3.29 -7.20
CA ALA A 180 21.48 4.17 -6.90
C ALA A 180 21.97 5.46 -6.23
N PRO A 181 21.38 6.63 -6.56
CA PRO A 181 21.69 7.87 -5.88
C PRO A 181 21.34 7.76 -4.38
N LYS A 182 22.24 8.22 -3.52
CA LYS A 182 22.05 8.18 -2.07
C LYS A 182 21.25 9.35 -1.56
N THR A 183 21.27 10.44 -2.29
CA THR A 183 20.59 11.69 -1.92
C THR A 183 19.74 12.23 -3.06
N TRP A 184 18.74 13.06 -2.74
CA TRP A 184 17.94 13.78 -3.73
C TRP A 184 18.79 14.75 -4.57
N ALA A 185 19.88 15.26 -4.01
CA ALA A 185 20.85 16.09 -4.75
C ALA A 185 21.58 15.25 -5.81
N GLU A 186 22.11 14.08 -5.43
CA GLU A 186 22.73 13.13 -6.37
C GLU A 186 21.74 12.67 -7.45
N LEU A 187 20.47 12.43 -7.07
CA LEU A 187 19.43 12.07 -8.02
C LEU A 187 19.26 13.15 -9.09
N ALA A 188 19.15 14.42 -8.68
CA ALA A 188 19.01 15.53 -9.62
C ALA A 188 20.25 15.72 -10.52
N GLU A 189 21.44 15.42 -10.00
CA GLU A 189 22.68 15.41 -10.78
C GLU A 189 22.69 14.29 -11.83
N GLN A 190 22.40 13.06 -11.42
CA GLN A 190 22.30 11.90 -12.32
C GLN A 190 21.21 12.12 -13.37
N ALA A 191 20.06 12.65 -12.97
CA ALA A 191 18.96 12.96 -13.86
C ALA A 191 19.37 13.99 -14.92
N ALA A 192 20.07 15.05 -14.52
CA ALA A 192 20.56 16.06 -15.46
C ALA A 192 21.59 15.51 -16.46
N ALA A 193 22.44 14.57 -16.01
CA ALA A 193 23.47 13.97 -16.86
C ALA A 193 22.93 13.07 -17.98
N VAL A 194 21.72 12.53 -17.80
CA VAL A 194 21.04 11.65 -18.78
C VAL A 194 19.86 12.33 -19.49
N ASN A 195 19.57 13.58 -19.11
CA ASN A 195 18.45 14.35 -19.69
C ASN A 195 18.71 14.67 -21.15
N ALA A 196 17.98 14.02 -22.05
CA ALA A 196 18.08 14.22 -23.50
C ALA A 196 16.68 14.01 -24.11
N PRO A 197 15.84 15.06 -24.23
CA PRO A 197 14.50 14.93 -24.77
C PRO A 197 14.45 14.15 -26.09
N PRO A 198 13.51 13.21 -26.28
CA PRO A 198 12.28 13.02 -25.50
C PRO A 198 12.46 12.20 -24.20
N VAL A 199 13.66 11.83 -23.81
CA VAL A 199 13.95 11.16 -22.53
C VAL A 199 14.32 12.22 -21.50
N TYR A 200 13.50 12.35 -20.47
CA TYR A 200 13.72 13.28 -19.36
C TYR A 200 14.36 12.58 -18.16
N GLY A 201 15.18 13.33 -17.43
CA GLY A 201 15.90 12.77 -16.30
C GLY A 201 14.97 12.33 -15.16
N LEU A 202 13.93 13.11 -14.82
CA LEU A 202 13.20 12.95 -13.57
C LEU A 202 11.68 12.98 -13.78
N GLY A 203 11.07 11.83 -13.88
CA GLY A 203 9.64 11.64 -14.04
C GLY A 203 8.89 11.62 -12.70
N LEU A 204 9.01 12.67 -11.89
CA LEU A 204 8.20 12.82 -10.68
C LEU A 204 6.94 13.65 -10.99
N ALA A 205 5.80 13.20 -10.47
CA ALA A 205 4.57 13.95 -10.56
C ALA A 205 4.66 15.24 -9.72
N LEU A 206 4.33 16.39 -10.35
CA LEU A 206 4.13 17.67 -9.69
C LEU A 206 2.66 18.11 -9.74
N SER A 207 1.75 17.19 -10.08
CA SER A 207 0.31 17.38 -10.13
C SER A 207 -0.36 17.05 -8.78
N ASN A 208 -1.64 17.43 -8.67
CA ASN A 208 -2.44 17.18 -7.45
C ASN A 208 -3.05 15.77 -7.47
N VAL A 209 -2.18 14.76 -7.41
CA VAL A 209 -2.51 13.33 -7.39
C VAL A 209 -1.72 12.62 -6.30
N GLY A 210 -2.05 11.37 -6.02
CA GLY A 210 -1.37 10.57 -4.99
C GLY A 210 0.15 10.56 -5.14
N ASP A 211 0.64 10.34 -6.36
CA ASP A 211 2.07 10.29 -6.67
C ASP A 211 2.78 11.65 -6.50
N GLY A 212 2.04 12.76 -6.63
CA GLY A 212 2.55 14.10 -6.29
C GLY A 212 2.93 14.25 -4.82
N ASN A 213 2.38 13.44 -3.91
CA ASN A 213 2.74 13.46 -2.50
C ASN A 213 4.17 12.97 -2.20
N VAL A 214 4.90 12.42 -3.19
CA VAL A 214 6.34 12.19 -3.05
C VAL A 214 7.08 13.49 -2.68
N GLN A 215 6.55 14.66 -3.04
CA GLN A 215 7.10 15.95 -2.68
C GLN A 215 7.12 16.19 -1.16
N ILE A 216 6.20 15.57 -0.41
CA ILE A 216 6.24 15.59 1.07
C ILE A 216 7.50 14.86 1.55
N ASN A 217 7.79 13.71 0.98
CA ASN A 217 8.95 12.90 1.39
C ASN A 217 10.28 13.61 1.06
N VAL A 218 10.35 14.28 -0.09
CA VAL A 218 11.51 15.09 -0.45
C VAL A 218 11.69 16.25 0.54
N MET A 219 10.62 17.02 0.79
CA MET A 219 10.63 18.12 1.76
C MET A 219 11.09 17.64 3.15
N GLN A 220 10.54 16.52 3.64
CA GLN A 220 10.91 15.93 4.93
C GLN A 220 12.36 15.44 4.95
N ALA A 221 12.89 14.89 3.86
CA ALA A 221 14.30 14.52 3.75
C ALA A 221 15.25 15.72 3.83
N TYR A 222 14.80 16.89 3.39
CA TYR A 222 15.49 18.16 3.59
C TYR A 222 15.32 18.72 5.02
N GLY A 223 14.38 18.18 5.80
CA GLY A 223 14.10 18.57 7.17
C GLY A 223 12.86 19.44 7.35
N GLY A 224 12.19 19.78 6.25
CA GLY A 224 10.90 20.45 6.32
C GLY A 224 9.85 19.56 7.02
N ARG A 225 8.98 20.19 7.78
CA ARG A 225 7.96 19.50 8.57
C ARG A 225 6.57 20.04 8.25
N ILE A 226 5.58 19.16 8.33
CA ILE A 226 4.17 19.58 8.24
C ILE A 226 3.73 20.21 9.56
N ALA A 227 4.07 19.56 10.68
CA ALA A 227 3.70 20.02 12.01
C ALA A 227 4.82 19.75 13.03
N ASP A 228 4.62 20.23 14.25
CA ASP A 228 5.49 19.98 15.40
C ASP A 228 5.48 18.50 15.83
N ASP A 229 6.31 18.17 16.83
CA ASP A 229 6.45 16.79 17.32
C ASP A 229 5.16 16.23 17.95
N GLU A 230 4.22 17.09 18.32
CA GLU A 230 2.91 16.69 18.81
C GLU A 230 1.87 16.52 17.69
N GLY A 231 2.21 16.90 16.46
CA GLY A 231 1.30 16.87 15.30
C GLY A 231 0.12 17.83 15.44
N LYS A 232 0.32 18.99 16.07
CA LYS A 232 -0.75 19.96 16.39
C LYS A 232 -0.56 21.32 15.74
N LYS A 233 0.66 21.84 15.73
CA LYS A 233 0.98 23.15 15.17
C LYS A 233 1.70 22.98 13.84
N VAL A 234 1.16 23.58 12.79
CA VAL A 234 1.76 23.54 11.46
C VAL A 234 3.07 24.32 11.42
N THR A 235 4.10 23.74 10.80
CA THR A 235 5.48 24.26 10.74
C THR A 235 6.08 24.18 9.34
N ILE A 236 5.26 24.22 8.29
CA ILE A 236 5.70 24.10 6.90
C ILE A 236 6.69 25.23 6.54
N LYS A 237 6.44 26.45 6.98
CA LYS A 237 7.33 27.59 6.71
C LYS A 237 8.59 27.48 7.56
N SER A 238 9.69 27.03 6.94
CA SER A 238 10.99 26.86 7.57
C SER A 238 12.13 27.00 6.52
N GLU A 239 13.36 27.15 7.00
CA GLU A 239 14.54 27.18 6.11
C GLU A 239 14.78 25.81 5.46
N GLU A 240 14.41 24.75 6.10
CA GLU A 240 14.50 23.39 5.56
C GLU A 240 13.50 23.19 4.41
N THR A 241 12.28 23.70 4.50
CA THR A 241 11.31 23.72 3.41
C THR A 241 11.80 24.61 2.27
N ARG A 242 12.42 25.73 2.59
CA ARG A 242 13.06 26.60 1.59
C ARG A 242 14.17 25.85 0.82
N ALA A 243 15.01 25.08 1.52
CA ALA A 243 16.06 24.29 0.90
C ALA A 243 15.51 23.22 -0.06
N TYR A 244 14.39 22.59 0.30
CA TYR A 244 13.66 21.69 -0.59
C TYR A 244 13.14 22.43 -1.84
N LEU A 245 12.52 23.60 -1.68
CA LEU A 245 12.00 24.38 -2.81
C LEU A 245 13.14 24.85 -3.73
N GLN A 246 14.31 25.16 -3.17
CA GLN A 246 15.50 25.49 -3.97
C GLN A 246 15.95 24.27 -4.80
N TRP A 247 16.04 23.08 -4.21
CA TRP A 247 16.36 21.86 -4.93
C TRP A 247 15.37 21.61 -6.09
N LEU A 248 14.08 21.75 -5.82
CA LEU A 248 13.04 21.57 -6.82
C LEU A 248 13.15 22.59 -7.96
N LYS A 249 13.36 23.86 -7.62
CA LYS A 249 13.53 24.96 -8.58
C LYS A 249 14.75 24.75 -9.45
N ASP A 250 15.90 24.38 -8.86
CA ASP A 250 17.13 24.11 -9.57
C ASP A 250 16.98 22.93 -10.57
N ALA A 251 16.29 21.87 -10.15
CA ALA A 251 15.99 20.73 -11.03
C ALA A 251 15.01 21.12 -12.15
N TRP A 252 14.00 21.92 -11.82
CA TRP A 252 13.05 22.45 -12.81
C TRP A 252 13.75 23.32 -13.86
N ASP A 253 14.58 24.24 -13.45
CA ASP A 253 15.30 25.17 -14.35
C ASP A 253 16.30 24.44 -15.25
N LYS A 254 16.80 23.29 -14.85
CA LYS A 254 17.62 22.40 -15.69
C LYS A 254 16.79 21.64 -16.75
N GLY A 255 15.46 21.74 -16.71
CA GLY A 255 14.57 21.07 -17.67
C GLY A 255 14.57 19.55 -17.58
N VAL A 256 14.85 18.99 -16.40
CA VAL A 256 14.95 17.52 -16.22
C VAL A 256 13.59 16.83 -16.10
N PHE A 257 12.51 17.59 -15.93
CA PHE A 257 11.15 17.07 -15.82
C PHE A 257 10.45 17.00 -17.18
N PRO A 258 9.65 15.94 -17.43
CA PRO A 258 8.77 15.92 -18.61
C PRO A 258 7.75 17.06 -18.58
N PRO A 259 7.44 17.69 -19.73
CA PRO A 259 6.55 18.85 -19.77
C PRO A 259 5.15 18.61 -19.21
N GLY A 260 4.67 17.37 -19.23
CA GLY A 260 3.33 17.00 -18.74
C GLY A 260 3.23 16.74 -17.25
N ASN A 261 4.33 16.68 -16.50
CA ASN A 261 4.36 16.20 -15.11
C ASN A 261 3.53 17.04 -14.12
N THR A 262 3.19 18.27 -14.47
CA THR A 262 2.34 19.17 -13.67
C THR A 262 0.84 18.90 -13.85
N THR A 263 0.47 18.11 -14.85
CA THR A 263 -0.92 17.77 -15.20
C THR A 263 -1.18 16.28 -15.25
N TRP A 264 -0.21 15.45 -14.91
CA TRP A 264 -0.38 14.00 -14.87
C TRP A 264 -1.50 13.59 -13.93
N ASP A 265 -2.23 12.54 -14.32
CA ASP A 265 -3.06 11.74 -13.41
C ASP A 265 -2.18 10.73 -12.66
N GLY A 266 -2.80 9.86 -11.87
CA GLY A 266 -2.10 8.83 -11.08
C GLY A 266 -1.40 7.74 -11.89
N ALA A 267 -1.42 7.80 -13.23
CA ALA A 267 -0.72 6.88 -14.12
C ALA A 267 0.38 7.57 -14.96
N GLY A 268 0.53 8.89 -14.84
CA GLY A 268 1.36 9.67 -15.75
C GLY A 268 2.85 9.36 -15.69
N ASP A 269 3.41 9.20 -14.49
CA ASP A 269 4.81 8.79 -14.29
C ASP A 269 5.04 7.35 -14.72
N ASN A 270 4.09 6.44 -14.45
CA ASN A 270 4.12 5.05 -14.90
C ASN A 270 4.20 4.99 -16.43
N GLN A 271 3.33 5.74 -17.11
CA GLN A 271 3.28 5.80 -18.56
C GLN A 271 4.57 6.40 -19.13
N ALA A 272 5.10 7.46 -18.52
CA ALA A 272 6.35 8.08 -18.95
C ALA A 272 7.53 7.11 -18.84
N TYR A 273 7.61 6.33 -17.76
CA TYR A 273 8.66 5.31 -17.57
C TYR A 273 8.51 4.15 -18.54
N LEU A 274 7.31 3.58 -18.66
CA LEU A 274 7.03 2.46 -19.56
C LEU A 274 7.19 2.83 -21.03
N ALA A 275 6.97 4.09 -21.39
CA ALA A 275 7.26 4.61 -22.74
C ALA A 275 8.74 4.99 -22.95
N GLY A 276 9.62 4.76 -21.96
CA GLY A 276 11.04 5.09 -22.04
C GLY A 276 11.34 6.59 -21.99
N GLN A 277 10.38 7.42 -21.57
CA GLN A 277 10.49 8.88 -21.56
C GLN A 277 11.01 9.45 -20.23
N ALA A 278 11.23 8.63 -19.21
CA ALA A 278 11.80 9.04 -17.94
C ALA A 278 12.95 8.11 -17.52
N ALA A 279 14.07 8.68 -17.08
CA ALA A 279 15.20 7.91 -16.58
C ALA A 279 15.00 7.46 -15.13
N PHE A 280 14.29 8.27 -14.33
CA PHE A 280 13.90 7.98 -12.96
C PHE A 280 12.42 8.28 -12.74
N ILE A 281 11.75 7.42 -11.96
CA ILE A 281 10.45 7.70 -11.32
C ILE A 281 10.47 7.23 -9.88
N ALA A 282 9.56 7.74 -9.06
CA ALA A 282 9.30 7.28 -7.70
C ALA A 282 7.90 6.66 -7.65
N ASN A 283 7.81 5.34 -7.72
CA ASN A 283 6.52 4.62 -7.72
C ASN A 283 6.68 3.22 -7.13
N THR A 284 5.58 2.49 -6.99
CA THR A 284 5.61 1.13 -6.45
C THR A 284 6.21 0.13 -7.43
N GLY A 285 6.53 -1.07 -6.94
CA GLY A 285 7.06 -2.16 -7.76
C GLY A 285 6.11 -2.65 -8.89
N SER A 286 4.84 -2.22 -8.88
CA SER A 286 3.86 -2.57 -9.91
C SER A 286 4.26 -2.12 -11.31
N VAL A 287 4.96 -1.01 -11.44
CA VAL A 287 5.51 -0.52 -12.73
C VAL A 287 6.53 -1.53 -13.29
N GLY A 288 7.36 -2.09 -12.41
CA GLY A 288 8.30 -3.14 -12.82
C GLY A 288 7.60 -4.44 -13.25
N ILE A 289 6.44 -4.79 -12.67
CA ILE A 289 5.64 -5.93 -13.13
C ILE A 289 5.11 -5.69 -14.54
N ALA A 290 4.56 -4.50 -14.77
CA ALA A 290 4.08 -4.11 -16.11
C ALA A 290 5.22 -4.16 -17.14
N ALA A 291 6.38 -3.58 -16.81
CA ALA A 291 7.55 -3.64 -17.66
C ALA A 291 7.98 -5.10 -17.95
N LYS A 292 8.09 -5.94 -16.91
CA LYS A 292 8.47 -7.36 -17.07
C LYS A 292 7.54 -8.12 -18.01
N LYS A 293 6.24 -7.79 -17.99
CA LYS A 293 5.23 -8.44 -18.83
C LYS A 293 5.23 -7.91 -20.26
N ASP A 294 5.26 -6.58 -20.43
CA ASP A 294 4.95 -5.92 -21.70
C ASP A 294 6.21 -5.46 -22.45
N ASP A 295 7.32 -5.22 -21.75
CA ASP A 295 8.64 -4.84 -22.29
C ASP A 295 9.77 -5.42 -21.41
N PRO A 296 10.12 -6.71 -21.58
CA PRO A 296 11.18 -7.37 -20.80
C PRO A 296 12.55 -6.67 -20.89
N ASP A 297 12.88 -6.05 -22.02
CA ASP A 297 14.16 -5.35 -22.20
C ASP A 297 14.22 -4.09 -21.31
N LEU A 298 13.11 -3.36 -21.20
CA LEU A 298 12.98 -2.26 -20.25
C LEU A 298 13.12 -2.75 -18.81
N PHE A 299 12.49 -3.87 -18.46
CA PHE A 299 12.60 -4.44 -17.11
C PHE A 299 14.05 -4.81 -16.78
N GLU A 300 14.75 -5.53 -17.67
CA GLU A 300 16.16 -5.90 -17.47
C GLU A 300 17.10 -4.67 -17.41
N SER A 301 16.74 -3.59 -18.10
CA SER A 301 17.44 -2.30 -18.05
C SER A 301 17.07 -1.47 -16.82
N SER A 302 16.11 -1.91 -16.00
CA SER A 302 15.66 -1.20 -14.80
C SER A 302 16.34 -1.70 -13.54
N ALA A 303 16.51 -0.80 -12.56
CA ALA A 303 16.85 -1.16 -11.19
C ALA A 303 15.93 -0.42 -10.21
N PHE A 304 15.77 -1.01 -9.04
CA PHE A 304 14.86 -0.55 -8.01
C PHE A 304 15.63 -0.37 -6.70
N SER A 305 15.34 0.70 -5.97
CA SER A 305 15.93 0.96 -4.66
C SER A 305 14.93 1.69 -3.76
N ALA A 306 15.23 1.80 -2.46
CA ALA A 306 14.53 2.75 -1.59
C ALA A 306 14.70 4.19 -2.12
N LEU A 307 13.82 5.10 -1.69
CA LEU A 307 13.97 6.52 -2.02
C LEU A 307 15.28 7.09 -1.45
N PRO A 308 15.89 8.06 -2.13
CA PRO A 308 17.10 8.70 -1.65
C PRO A 308 16.86 9.49 -0.36
N GLY A 309 17.92 9.69 0.40
CA GLY A 309 17.92 10.59 1.56
C GLY A 309 18.11 12.05 1.19
N GLY A 310 18.04 12.89 2.19
CA GLY A 310 18.41 14.29 2.13
C GLY A 310 19.38 14.67 3.25
N PRO A 311 19.61 15.97 3.47
CA PRO A 311 20.50 16.43 4.54
C PRO A 311 20.10 15.97 5.95
N LYS A 312 18.84 15.61 6.16
CA LYS A 312 18.31 15.14 7.46
C LYS A 312 18.05 13.64 7.50
N GLY A 313 18.39 12.92 6.45
CA GLY A 313 18.28 11.46 6.40
C GLY A 313 17.32 10.95 5.34
N VAL A 314 17.05 9.65 5.41
CA VAL A 314 16.13 8.98 4.49
C VAL A 314 14.69 9.16 4.98
N VAL A 315 13.80 9.54 4.07
CA VAL A 315 12.35 9.51 4.27
C VAL A 315 11.74 8.67 3.15
N SER A 316 11.46 7.44 3.47
CA SER A 316 10.93 6.43 2.53
C SER A 316 9.78 5.69 3.22
N PRO A 317 8.58 6.29 3.26
CA PRO A 317 7.45 5.72 3.98
C PRO A 317 7.08 4.34 3.47
N ILE A 318 6.84 3.43 4.41
CA ILE A 318 6.34 2.08 4.12
C ILE A 318 4.85 2.00 4.38
N ASP A 319 4.15 1.28 3.52
CA ASP A 319 2.80 0.79 3.77
C ASP A 319 2.88 -0.65 4.28
N VAL A 320 2.38 -0.87 5.50
CA VAL A 320 2.43 -2.17 6.17
C VAL A 320 1.11 -2.88 6.00
N GLN A 321 1.17 -4.10 5.49
CA GLN A 321 0.01 -4.99 5.41
C GLN A 321 -0.07 -5.85 6.66
N LEU A 322 -1.25 -5.91 7.25
CA LEU A 322 -1.52 -6.56 8.53
C LEU A 322 -2.52 -7.72 8.36
N ARG A 323 -2.27 -8.82 9.05
CA ARG A 323 -3.27 -9.85 9.34
C ARG A 323 -3.88 -9.56 10.69
N VAL A 324 -5.19 -9.38 10.73
CA VAL A 324 -5.94 -8.99 11.92
C VAL A 324 -7.04 -9.99 12.27
N ILE A 325 -7.46 -10.01 13.53
CA ILE A 325 -8.53 -10.88 14.03
C ILE A 325 -9.62 -10.02 14.67
N PRO A 326 -10.86 -10.02 14.15
CA PRO A 326 -11.99 -9.34 14.79
C PRO A 326 -12.27 -9.90 16.19
N LYS A 327 -12.52 -9.04 17.16
CA LYS A 327 -12.87 -9.45 18.53
C LYS A 327 -14.10 -10.34 18.60
N ALA A 328 -15.04 -10.15 17.68
CA ALA A 328 -16.28 -10.93 17.61
C ALA A 328 -16.09 -12.34 17.06
N SER A 329 -14.92 -12.68 16.50
CA SER A 329 -14.65 -14.02 15.98
C SER A 329 -14.74 -15.07 17.09
N PRO A 330 -15.50 -16.15 16.88
CA PRO A 330 -15.50 -17.30 17.79
C PRO A 330 -14.30 -18.26 17.59
N MET A 331 -13.44 -17.98 16.57
CA MET A 331 -12.31 -18.83 16.15
C MET A 331 -10.96 -18.17 16.46
N GLN A 332 -10.86 -17.50 17.63
CA GLN A 332 -9.66 -16.70 17.98
C GLN A 332 -8.37 -17.52 17.98
N ASP A 333 -8.39 -18.72 18.50
CA ASP A 333 -7.19 -19.56 18.64
C ASP A 333 -6.78 -20.16 17.28
N GLU A 334 -7.76 -20.61 16.49
CA GLU A 334 -7.53 -21.13 15.15
C GLU A 334 -7.03 -20.02 14.22
N ALA A 335 -7.58 -18.80 14.33
CA ALA A 335 -7.13 -17.64 13.56
C ALA A 335 -5.69 -17.23 13.91
N LYS A 336 -5.32 -17.25 15.21
CA LYS A 336 -3.93 -17.02 15.65
C LYS A 336 -2.98 -18.08 15.11
N ALA A 337 -3.37 -19.36 15.19
CA ALA A 337 -2.57 -20.47 14.68
C ALA A 337 -2.38 -20.40 13.16
N LEU A 338 -3.43 -19.99 12.42
CA LEU A 338 -3.35 -19.77 10.97
C LEU A 338 -2.39 -18.61 10.66
N ILE A 339 -2.51 -17.46 11.33
CA ILE A 339 -1.65 -16.29 11.10
C ILE A 339 -0.18 -16.64 11.41
N GLU A 340 0.07 -17.39 12.49
CA GLU A 340 1.41 -17.90 12.81
C GLU A 340 1.94 -18.81 11.69
N TYR A 341 1.10 -19.73 11.18
CA TYR A 341 1.45 -20.59 10.08
C TYR A 341 1.77 -19.82 8.81
N LEU A 342 0.98 -18.81 8.47
CA LEU A 342 1.23 -17.92 7.33
C LEU A 342 2.43 -16.96 7.52
N SER A 343 3.05 -16.97 8.70
CA SER A 343 4.27 -16.19 8.97
C SER A 343 5.54 -17.05 8.95
N ASN A 344 5.41 -18.36 8.67
CA ASN A 344 6.58 -19.25 8.60
C ASN A 344 7.46 -18.95 7.37
N PRO A 345 8.78 -19.22 7.44
CA PRO A 345 9.73 -18.89 6.37
C PRO A 345 9.42 -19.58 5.03
N ASP A 346 8.92 -20.81 5.03
CA ASP A 346 8.67 -21.56 3.79
C ASP A 346 7.51 -20.93 3.00
N PHE A 347 6.38 -20.65 3.67
CA PHE A 347 5.28 -19.93 3.04
C PHE A 347 5.71 -18.53 2.60
N MET A 348 6.38 -17.79 3.47
CA MET A 348 6.80 -16.42 3.16
C MET A 348 7.78 -16.37 1.99
N ASN A 349 8.70 -17.33 1.89
CA ASN A 349 9.60 -17.41 0.72
C ASN A 349 8.83 -17.65 -0.58
N ALA A 350 7.87 -18.55 -0.58
CA ALA A 350 7.02 -18.80 -1.75
C ALA A 350 6.17 -17.56 -2.08
N TYR A 351 5.59 -16.94 -1.07
CA TYR A 351 4.69 -15.79 -1.21
C TYR A 351 5.43 -14.56 -1.75
N PHE A 352 6.61 -14.20 -1.22
CA PHE A 352 7.40 -13.07 -1.71
C PHE A 352 7.82 -13.22 -3.18
N ASN A 353 8.06 -14.43 -3.67
CA ASN A 353 8.42 -14.64 -5.08
C ASN A 353 7.28 -14.27 -6.05
N VAL A 354 6.03 -14.25 -5.59
CA VAL A 354 4.84 -14.01 -6.41
C VAL A 354 4.03 -12.80 -5.98
N ALA A 355 4.17 -12.33 -4.74
CA ALA A 355 3.28 -11.32 -4.13
C ALA A 355 3.83 -9.89 -4.13
N ILE A 356 5.08 -9.66 -4.47
CA ILE A 356 5.71 -8.33 -4.55
C ILE A 356 5.48 -7.50 -3.27
N TYR A 357 5.90 -8.06 -2.15
CA TYR A 357 6.05 -7.38 -0.88
C TYR A 357 7.51 -7.44 -0.42
N GLY A 358 7.94 -6.42 0.29
CA GLY A 358 9.19 -6.44 1.03
C GLY A 358 9.04 -7.24 2.33
N PRO A 359 10.16 -7.74 2.89
CA PRO A 359 10.16 -8.51 4.13
C PRO A 359 9.81 -7.61 5.32
N VAL A 360 9.28 -8.22 6.38
CA VAL A 360 8.93 -7.53 7.62
C VAL A 360 9.82 -7.92 8.79
N LEU A 361 10.46 -9.09 8.70
CA LEU A 361 11.33 -9.69 9.71
C LEU A 361 12.77 -9.81 9.20
N LYS A 362 13.77 -9.58 10.06
CA LYS A 362 15.18 -9.55 9.67
C LYS A 362 15.67 -10.88 9.11
N ALA A 363 15.18 -12.02 9.62
CA ALA A 363 15.58 -13.31 9.07
C ALA A 363 15.09 -13.54 7.63
N GLN A 364 14.03 -12.84 7.21
CA GLN A 364 13.46 -13.00 5.86
C GLN A 364 14.38 -12.47 4.75
N GLU A 365 15.34 -11.58 5.06
CA GLU A 365 16.34 -11.13 4.07
C GLU A 365 17.18 -12.26 3.49
N LYS A 366 17.26 -13.40 4.20
CA LYS A 366 18.02 -14.59 3.79
C LYS A 366 17.20 -15.57 2.96
N LEU A 367 15.91 -15.30 2.75
CA LEU A 367 15.06 -16.12 1.90
C LEU A 367 15.50 -16.03 0.44
N LYS A 368 15.33 -17.12 -0.29
CA LYS A 368 15.70 -17.17 -1.71
C LYS A 368 15.00 -16.07 -2.55
N ALA A 369 13.82 -15.65 -2.16
CA ALA A 369 13.12 -14.53 -2.80
C ALA A 369 13.97 -13.26 -2.89
N PHE A 370 14.89 -13.04 -1.93
CA PHE A 370 15.75 -11.86 -1.86
C PHE A 370 17.22 -12.14 -2.24
N ASP A 371 17.49 -13.15 -3.07
CA ASP A 371 18.84 -13.54 -3.52
C ASP A 371 19.46 -12.60 -4.57
N GLY A 372 18.75 -11.54 -4.93
CA GLY A 372 19.19 -10.56 -5.93
C GLY A 372 18.74 -10.83 -7.35
N SER A 373 18.12 -11.97 -7.64
CA SER A 373 17.68 -12.36 -8.98
C SER A 373 16.48 -11.54 -9.50
N ASN A 374 15.68 -10.96 -8.59
CA ASN A 374 14.54 -10.12 -8.93
C ASN A 374 14.79 -8.67 -8.47
N SER A 375 15.02 -7.76 -9.42
CA SER A 375 15.35 -6.36 -9.13
C SER A 375 14.25 -5.62 -8.33
N ILE A 376 12.97 -5.98 -8.48
CA ILE A 376 11.89 -5.39 -7.67
C ILE A 376 12.04 -5.81 -6.21
N LEU A 377 12.31 -7.10 -5.95
CA LEU A 377 12.48 -7.60 -4.58
C LEU A 377 13.75 -7.05 -3.92
N VAL A 378 14.80 -6.77 -4.70
CA VAL A 378 15.99 -6.03 -4.23
C VAL A 378 15.58 -4.63 -3.74
N GLY A 379 14.77 -3.91 -4.51
CA GLY A 379 14.24 -2.60 -4.13
C GLY A 379 13.37 -2.68 -2.87
N LEU A 380 12.49 -3.65 -2.79
CA LEU A 380 11.59 -3.87 -1.64
C LEU A 380 12.36 -4.30 -0.38
N LEU A 381 13.45 -5.08 -0.51
CA LEU A 381 14.35 -5.36 0.61
C LEU A 381 15.03 -4.07 1.10
N GLY A 382 15.53 -3.25 0.18
CA GLY A 382 16.10 -1.95 0.51
C GLY A 382 15.09 -1.03 1.21
N LEU A 383 13.84 -1.05 0.75
CA LEU A 383 12.74 -0.32 1.40
C LEU A 383 12.45 -0.86 2.81
N ALA A 384 12.42 -2.18 3.01
CA ALA A 384 12.21 -2.77 4.34
C ALA A 384 13.34 -2.41 5.33
N GLN A 385 14.59 -2.39 4.85
CA GLN A 385 15.77 -2.08 5.66
C GLN A 385 15.88 -0.60 6.04
N ASN A 386 15.48 0.30 5.15
CA ASN A 386 15.66 1.75 5.28
C ASN A 386 14.34 2.51 5.41
N GLY A 387 13.20 1.82 5.31
CA GLY A 387 11.88 2.44 5.31
C GLY A 387 11.53 3.10 6.63
N THR A 388 10.73 4.14 6.53
CA THR A 388 10.25 4.93 7.66
C THR A 388 8.77 4.69 7.90
N ALA A 389 8.31 4.97 9.13
CA ALA A 389 6.88 4.96 9.41
C ALA A 389 6.15 5.99 8.51
N PRO A 390 4.85 5.78 8.22
CA PRO A 390 4.04 6.77 7.51
C PRO A 390 4.13 8.15 8.18
N ALA A 391 4.21 9.19 7.36
CA ALA A 391 4.38 10.57 7.78
C ALA A 391 5.72 10.93 8.46
N TYR A 392 6.62 9.98 8.74
CA TYR A 392 7.90 10.31 9.38
C TYR A 392 8.63 11.46 8.63
N PRO A 393 9.20 12.45 9.33
CA PRO A 393 9.32 12.59 10.80
C PRO A 393 8.09 13.21 11.49
N ASP A 394 7.03 13.51 10.76
CA ASP A 394 5.78 14.04 11.30
C ASP A 394 4.93 12.96 12.01
N VAL A 395 3.83 13.38 12.62
CA VAL A 395 2.87 12.50 13.26
C VAL A 395 1.75 12.14 12.28
N TYR A 396 1.54 10.85 12.02
CA TYR A 396 0.42 10.39 11.23
C TYR A 396 -0.89 10.47 12.04
N ASN A 397 -1.67 11.52 11.79
CA ASN A 397 -2.98 11.75 12.41
C ASN A 397 -4.02 12.15 11.34
N ALA A 398 -5.26 12.37 11.77
CA ALA A 398 -6.35 12.72 10.85
C ALA A 398 -6.08 14.06 10.12
N ALA A 399 -5.47 15.03 10.78
CA ALA A 399 -5.13 16.32 10.16
C ALA A 399 -4.04 16.16 9.08
N TYR A 400 -3.02 15.33 9.35
CA TYR A 400 -1.99 15.01 8.35
C TYR A 400 -2.61 14.32 7.11
N ALA A 401 -3.48 13.34 7.32
CA ALA A 401 -4.15 12.63 6.25
C ALA A 401 -5.04 13.57 5.39
N ASP A 402 -5.80 14.47 6.03
CA ASP A 402 -6.61 15.48 5.34
C ASP A 402 -5.71 16.47 4.56
N MET A 403 -4.63 16.96 5.15
CA MET A 403 -3.64 17.84 4.51
C MET A 403 -3.02 17.17 3.26
N SER A 404 -2.60 15.92 3.38
CA SER A 404 -2.03 15.14 2.27
C SER A 404 -3.06 14.90 1.15
N SER A 405 -4.32 14.57 1.50
CA SER A 405 -5.42 14.37 0.56
C SER A 405 -5.83 15.66 -0.17
N ASN A 406 -5.54 16.82 0.41
CA ASN A 406 -5.74 18.13 -0.22
C ASN A 406 -4.53 18.61 -1.03
N PHE A 407 -3.46 17.80 -1.12
CA PHE A 407 -2.28 18.07 -1.94
C PHE A 407 -1.60 19.41 -1.63
N ILE A 408 -1.51 19.79 -0.36
CA ILE A 408 -0.97 21.10 0.06
C ILE A 408 0.47 21.27 -0.40
N ILE A 409 1.33 20.27 -0.23
CA ILE A 409 2.75 20.33 -0.61
C ILE A 409 2.93 20.27 -2.13
N PRO A 410 2.26 19.38 -2.90
CA PRO A 410 2.26 19.46 -4.36
C PRO A 410 1.83 20.83 -4.91
N LYS A 411 0.79 21.45 -4.32
CA LYS A 411 0.36 22.82 -4.70
C LYS A 411 1.44 23.85 -4.40
N MET A 412 2.10 23.79 -3.25
CA MET A 412 3.23 24.67 -2.93
C MET A 412 4.35 24.55 -3.97
N ALA A 413 4.68 23.31 -4.35
CA ALA A 413 5.66 23.05 -5.41
C ALA A 413 5.25 23.70 -6.74
N GLN A 414 3.99 23.54 -7.17
CA GLN A 414 3.45 24.17 -8.39
C GLN A 414 3.52 25.70 -8.35
N ARG A 415 3.23 26.34 -7.20
CA ARG A 415 3.35 27.79 -7.04
C ARG A 415 4.75 28.29 -7.41
N VAL A 416 5.78 27.52 -7.03
CA VAL A 416 7.17 27.89 -7.32
C VAL A 416 7.53 27.65 -8.78
N VAL A 417 7.25 26.44 -9.30
CA VAL A 417 7.79 26.04 -10.61
C VAL A 417 6.91 26.46 -11.79
N ILE A 418 5.59 26.58 -11.58
CA ILE A 418 4.65 26.99 -12.65
C ILE A 418 4.32 28.46 -12.54
N ASP A 419 3.90 28.91 -11.35
CA ASP A 419 3.40 30.28 -11.16
C ASP A 419 4.54 31.29 -10.91
N GLY A 420 5.78 30.80 -10.69
CA GLY A 420 6.96 31.64 -10.48
C GLY A 420 6.92 32.43 -9.17
N TRP A 421 6.19 31.93 -8.17
CA TRP A 421 6.13 32.60 -6.86
C TRP A 421 7.46 32.50 -6.14
N ASP A 422 7.78 33.55 -5.35
CA ASP A 422 8.85 33.44 -4.38
C ASP A 422 8.53 32.39 -3.30
N PHE A 423 9.57 31.85 -2.67
CA PHE A 423 9.43 30.74 -1.73
C PHE A 423 8.62 31.14 -0.50
N ASP A 424 8.79 32.37 0.01
CA ASP A 424 8.06 32.82 1.20
C ASP A 424 6.56 32.86 0.94
N LYS A 425 6.15 33.42 -0.20
CA LYS A 425 4.74 33.47 -0.58
C LYS A 425 4.13 32.07 -0.74
N ALA A 426 4.86 31.14 -1.36
CA ALA A 426 4.40 29.77 -1.56
C ALA A 426 4.28 29.02 -0.22
N MET A 427 5.25 29.18 0.67
CA MET A 427 5.22 28.61 2.02
C MET A 427 4.13 29.22 2.91
N ASP A 428 3.90 30.55 2.82
CA ASP A 428 2.83 31.22 3.58
C ASP A 428 1.44 30.71 3.18
N GLU A 429 1.18 30.50 1.86
CA GLU A 429 -0.07 29.90 1.39
C GLU A 429 -0.23 28.48 1.93
N ALA A 430 0.80 27.63 1.80
CA ALA A 430 0.77 26.25 2.25
C ALA A 430 0.57 26.16 3.77
N GLN A 431 1.30 26.97 4.54
CA GLN A 431 1.17 27.09 5.99
C GLN A 431 -0.26 27.45 6.40
N ALA A 432 -0.86 28.44 5.77
CA ALA A 432 -2.21 28.89 6.09
C ALA A 432 -3.26 27.84 5.74
N GLN A 433 -3.14 27.20 4.57
CA GLN A 433 -4.06 26.13 4.15
C GLN A 433 -3.98 24.90 5.05
N ALA A 434 -2.76 24.47 5.41
CA ALA A 434 -2.55 23.35 6.33
C ALA A 434 -3.07 23.70 7.73
N GLN A 435 -2.85 24.95 8.23
CA GLN A 435 -3.35 25.37 9.52
C GLN A 435 -4.89 25.33 9.59
N ASN A 436 -5.57 25.78 8.54
CA ASN A 436 -7.03 25.70 8.45
C ASN A 436 -7.55 24.25 8.49
N ILE A 437 -6.76 23.29 7.98
CA ILE A 437 -7.09 21.87 8.07
C ILE A 437 -6.88 21.39 9.51
N TYR A 438 -5.70 21.66 10.09
CA TYR A 438 -5.36 21.23 11.45
C TYR A 438 -6.31 21.78 12.51
N ASP A 439 -6.83 23.01 12.32
CA ASP A 439 -7.78 23.63 13.26
C ASP A 439 -9.13 22.91 13.35
N LYS A 440 -9.51 22.11 12.32
CA LYS A 440 -10.71 21.28 12.36
C LYS A 440 -10.59 20.06 13.29
N TYR A 441 -9.37 19.70 13.68
CA TYR A 441 -9.05 18.50 14.47
C TYR A 441 -8.55 18.81 15.90
N LYS A 442 -8.66 20.07 16.32
CA LYS A 442 -8.31 20.54 17.68
C LYS A 442 -9.35 20.22 18.75
#